data_ecbd126736552a874f39ca277e549848
#
_entry.id   ecbd126736552a874f39ca277e549848
#
_cell.length_a   1.000
_cell.length_b   1.000
_cell.length_c   1.000
_cell.angle_alpha   90.00
_cell.angle_beta   90.00
_cell.angle_gamma   90.00
#
_symmetry.space_group_name_H-M   'P 1'
#
loop_
_entity.id
_entity.type
_entity.pdbx_description
1 polymer ?
#
loop_
_entity_poly.entity_id
_entity_poly.type
_entity_poly.pdbx_seq_one_letter_code
_entity_poly.pdbx_strand_id
1 'polypeptide(L)'
;MPIAPRPRHAVWTVVLAGALATGIAAIAVGLAVSTRYERRLEALGQQAVELRAQVEREQSLLAMLGDPATQVVALRGQAPSPPARARMLWHEKEGGLLVAAGLLPAPAGKAYQLWAIAGTLPAVSAGVFTVDAQGTASLRVPPLPGVAHVDVFAVTLEPVGGLPAPSGPMVLVGKS
;
A
#
# COMPACT_ATOMS: atom_id res chain seq x y z
N MET A 1 9.06 24.48 -85.89
CA MET A 1 9.70 24.11 -84.59
C MET A 1 9.18 22.77 -84.18
N PRO A 2 9.98 21.71 -84.08
CA PRO A 2 9.53 20.38 -83.68
C PRO A 2 9.46 20.37 -82.12
N ILE A 3 8.28 19.97 -81.58
CA ILE A 3 8.09 19.75 -80.16
C ILE A 3 8.74 18.41 -79.80
N ALA A 4 9.77 18.44 -78.96
CA ALA A 4 10.48 17.26 -78.48
C ALA A 4 9.53 16.35 -77.65
N PRO A 5 9.52 15.02 -77.87
CA PRO A 5 8.67 14.16 -77.07
C PRO A 5 9.17 14.09 -75.64
N ARG A 6 8.31 14.34 -74.68
CA ARG A 6 8.60 14.21 -73.26
C ARG A 6 8.88 12.74 -72.94
N PRO A 7 9.97 12.42 -72.20
CA PRO A 7 10.32 11.00 -71.89
C PRO A 7 9.26 10.39 -70.96
N ARG A 8 8.51 9.42 -71.46
CA ARG A 8 7.46 8.66 -70.74
C ARG A 8 7.98 7.98 -69.45
N HIS A 9 9.29 7.79 -69.34
CA HIS A 9 9.94 7.18 -68.19
C HIS A 9 9.91 8.06 -66.92
N ALA A 10 9.93 9.39 -67.05
CA ALA A 10 9.88 10.30 -65.94
C ALA A 10 8.51 10.30 -65.17
N VAL A 11 7.42 10.00 -65.88
CA VAL A 11 6.10 9.93 -65.25
C VAL A 11 5.95 8.66 -64.44
N TRP A 12 6.47 7.54 -64.91
CA TRP A 12 6.38 6.25 -64.19
C TRP A 12 7.25 6.24 -62.93
N THR A 13 8.43 6.90 -62.94
CA THR A 13 9.26 7.00 -61.73
C THR A 13 8.60 7.84 -60.64
N VAL A 14 7.92 8.92 -60.99
CA VAL A 14 7.15 9.74 -60.03
C VAL A 14 5.99 8.99 -59.44
N VAL A 15 5.24 8.22 -60.25
CA VAL A 15 4.10 7.41 -59.80
C VAL A 15 4.56 6.30 -58.86
N LEU A 16 5.66 5.60 -59.18
CA LEU A 16 6.22 4.56 -58.34
C LEU A 16 6.76 5.11 -57.01
N ALA A 17 7.46 6.25 -57.05
CA ALA A 17 7.95 6.90 -55.82
C ALA A 17 6.80 7.37 -54.90
N GLY A 18 5.72 7.90 -55.49
CA GLY A 18 4.53 8.29 -54.75
C GLY A 18 3.80 7.09 -54.12
N ALA A 19 3.65 5.97 -54.83
CA ALA A 19 3.07 4.75 -54.29
C ALA A 19 3.89 4.15 -53.15
N LEU A 20 5.24 4.16 -53.27
CA LEU A 20 6.13 3.69 -52.24
C LEU A 20 6.06 4.55 -50.97
N ALA A 21 6.06 5.87 -51.12
CA ALA A 21 5.92 6.82 -49.99
C ALA A 21 4.59 6.66 -49.27
N THR A 22 3.49 6.44 -50.02
CA THR A 22 2.14 6.22 -49.44
C THR A 22 2.12 4.89 -48.65
N GLY A 23 2.74 3.83 -49.18
CA GLY A 23 2.85 2.54 -48.52
C GLY A 23 3.63 2.60 -47.21
N ILE A 24 4.77 3.31 -47.19
CA ILE A 24 5.59 3.52 -46.00
C ILE A 24 4.81 4.33 -44.97
N ALA A 25 4.12 5.38 -45.36
CA ALA A 25 3.30 6.19 -44.46
C ALA A 25 2.16 5.37 -43.83
N ALA A 26 1.48 4.52 -44.62
CA ALA A 26 0.42 3.66 -44.09
C ALA A 26 0.94 2.63 -43.08
N ILE A 27 2.10 2.03 -43.34
CA ILE A 27 2.75 1.11 -42.39
C ILE A 27 3.16 1.85 -41.11
N ALA A 28 3.76 3.04 -41.23
CA ALA A 28 4.16 3.83 -40.06
C ALA A 28 2.96 4.23 -39.21
N VAL A 29 1.84 4.63 -39.82
CA VAL A 29 0.59 4.93 -39.09
C VAL A 29 0.05 3.66 -38.44
N GLY A 30 0.03 2.52 -39.14
CA GLY A 30 -0.41 1.24 -38.60
C GLY A 30 0.40 0.83 -37.35
N LEU A 31 1.72 0.93 -37.41
CA LEU A 31 2.61 0.64 -36.29
C LEU A 31 2.39 1.61 -35.14
N ALA A 32 2.25 2.91 -35.42
CA ALA A 32 1.99 3.91 -34.38
C ALA A 32 0.64 3.72 -33.68
N VAL A 33 -0.36 3.27 -34.43
CA VAL A 33 -1.69 2.97 -33.89
C VAL A 33 -1.64 1.70 -33.04
N SER A 34 -1.01 0.62 -33.53
CA SER A 34 -0.91 -0.64 -32.77
C SER A 34 -0.17 -0.45 -31.45
N THR A 35 0.98 0.25 -31.45
CA THR A 35 1.73 0.50 -30.22
C THR A 35 0.94 1.38 -29.22
N ARG A 36 0.11 2.30 -29.70
CA ARG A 36 -0.78 3.08 -28.83
C ARG A 36 -1.89 2.23 -28.20
N TYR A 37 -2.46 1.30 -28.98
CA TYR A 37 -3.49 0.39 -28.47
C TYR A 37 -2.90 -0.56 -27.42
N GLU A 38 -1.72 -1.14 -27.69
CA GLU A 38 -1.04 -2.03 -26.75
C GLU A 38 -0.76 -1.32 -25.41
N ARG A 39 -0.17 -0.13 -25.45
CA ARG A 39 0.08 0.68 -24.23
C ARG A 39 -1.21 1.02 -23.48
N ARG A 40 -2.29 1.25 -24.19
CA ARG A 40 -3.60 1.56 -23.57
C ARG A 40 -4.20 0.32 -22.90
N LEU A 41 -4.07 -0.84 -23.51
CA LEU A 41 -4.50 -2.11 -22.91
C LEU A 41 -3.67 -2.46 -21.69
N GLU A 42 -2.36 -2.27 -21.73
CA GLU A 42 -1.48 -2.45 -20.57
C GLU A 42 -1.85 -1.49 -19.43
N ALA A 43 -2.07 -0.22 -19.72
CA ALA A 43 -2.48 0.77 -18.72
C ALA A 43 -3.84 0.42 -18.09
N LEU A 44 -4.82 0.01 -18.89
CA LEU A 44 -6.12 -0.44 -18.38
C LEU A 44 -6.00 -1.72 -17.55
N GLY A 45 -5.13 -2.64 -17.94
CA GLY A 45 -4.82 -3.84 -17.17
C GLY A 45 -4.23 -3.52 -15.80
N GLN A 46 -3.26 -2.61 -15.75
CA GLN A 46 -2.66 -2.15 -14.49
C GLN A 46 -3.69 -1.46 -13.59
N GLN A 47 -4.52 -0.57 -14.15
CA GLN A 47 -5.59 0.09 -13.40
C GLN A 47 -6.61 -0.92 -12.83
N ALA A 48 -6.97 -1.94 -13.61
CA ALA A 48 -7.89 -2.97 -13.15
C ALA A 48 -7.30 -3.81 -12.00
N VAL A 49 -6.01 -4.14 -12.04
CA VAL A 49 -5.31 -4.84 -10.96
C VAL A 49 -5.26 -3.98 -9.70
N GLU A 50 -4.91 -2.70 -9.84
CA GLU A 50 -4.82 -1.76 -8.72
C GLU A 50 -6.19 -1.54 -8.04
N LEU A 51 -7.25 -1.36 -8.86
CA LEU A 51 -8.60 -1.19 -8.35
C LEU A 51 -9.11 -2.46 -7.64
N ARG A 52 -8.83 -3.64 -8.17
CA ARG A 52 -9.16 -4.91 -7.51
C ARG A 52 -8.45 -5.03 -6.16
N ALA A 53 -7.15 -4.75 -6.11
CA ALA A 53 -6.40 -4.77 -4.86
C ALA A 53 -6.92 -3.75 -3.82
N GLN A 54 -7.48 -2.63 -4.27
CA GLN A 54 -8.13 -1.67 -3.40
C GLN A 54 -9.46 -2.21 -2.86
N VAL A 55 -10.32 -2.76 -3.72
CA VAL A 55 -11.60 -3.36 -3.31
C VAL A 55 -11.37 -4.52 -2.34
N GLU A 56 -10.41 -5.40 -2.60
CA GLU A 56 -10.07 -6.52 -1.71
C GLU A 56 -9.60 -6.03 -0.33
N ARG A 57 -8.81 -4.95 -0.29
CA ARG A 57 -8.41 -4.32 1.00
C ARG A 57 -9.59 -3.77 1.78
N GLU A 58 -10.52 -3.10 1.12
CA GLU A 58 -11.72 -2.56 1.76
C GLU A 58 -12.65 -3.70 2.23
N GLN A 59 -12.84 -4.72 1.41
CA GLN A 59 -13.65 -5.89 1.77
C GLN A 59 -13.06 -6.65 2.95
N SER A 60 -11.73 -6.81 3.02
CA SER A 60 -11.11 -7.47 4.16
C SER A 60 -11.28 -6.69 5.47
N LEU A 61 -11.25 -5.36 5.42
CA LEU A 61 -11.54 -4.54 6.61
C LEU A 61 -12.99 -4.67 7.05
N LEU A 62 -13.94 -4.66 6.11
CA LEU A 62 -15.37 -4.86 6.42
C LEU A 62 -15.65 -6.27 6.95
N ALA A 63 -15.01 -7.28 6.39
CA ALA A 63 -15.12 -8.66 6.86
C ALA A 63 -14.59 -8.81 8.30
N MET A 64 -13.44 -8.20 8.62
CA MET A 64 -12.92 -8.17 9.99
C MET A 64 -13.91 -7.51 10.98
N LEU A 65 -14.55 -6.41 10.58
CA LEU A 65 -15.51 -5.71 11.45
C LEU A 65 -16.80 -6.51 11.68
N GLY A 66 -17.17 -7.36 10.73
CA GLY A 66 -18.36 -8.20 10.80
C GLY A 66 -18.13 -9.57 11.44
N ASP A 67 -16.89 -9.99 11.65
CA ASP A 67 -16.55 -11.29 12.22
C ASP A 67 -16.72 -11.26 13.75
N PRO A 68 -17.57 -12.14 14.33
CA PRO A 68 -17.71 -12.25 15.78
C PRO A 68 -16.41 -12.63 16.52
N ALA A 69 -15.44 -13.22 15.83
CA ALA A 69 -14.12 -13.54 16.38
C ALA A 69 -13.18 -12.33 16.42
N THR A 70 -13.55 -11.21 15.81
CA THR A 70 -12.78 -9.97 15.89
C THR A 70 -12.99 -9.28 17.23
N GLN A 71 -11.91 -9.11 17.96
CA GLN A 71 -11.89 -8.38 19.23
C GLN A 71 -11.57 -6.90 18.97
N VAL A 72 -12.26 -6.01 19.67
CA VAL A 72 -12.00 -4.57 19.66
C VAL A 72 -11.47 -4.17 21.02
N VAL A 73 -10.18 -3.93 21.11
CA VAL A 73 -9.51 -3.57 22.35
C VAL A 73 -9.22 -2.06 22.38
N ALA A 74 -9.74 -1.39 23.39
CA ALA A 74 -9.47 0.02 23.61
C ALA A 74 -8.19 0.19 24.46
N LEU A 75 -7.18 0.88 23.93
CA LEU A 75 -5.96 1.21 24.65
C LEU A 75 -6.05 2.64 25.17
N ARG A 76 -5.63 2.82 26.41
CA ARG A 76 -5.62 4.11 27.11
C ARG A 76 -4.20 4.61 27.29
N GLY A 77 -4.06 5.93 27.18
CA GLY A 77 -2.80 6.64 27.39
C GLY A 77 -2.28 6.49 28.81
N GLN A 78 -0.97 6.27 28.91
CA GLN A 78 -0.18 6.31 30.13
C GLN A 78 0.78 7.50 30.06
N ALA A 79 1.36 7.90 31.20
CA ALA A 79 2.43 8.89 31.15
C ALA A 79 3.59 8.40 30.24
N PRO A 80 4.16 9.24 29.36
CA PRO A 80 4.00 10.68 29.23
C PRO A 80 2.86 11.16 28.33
N SER A 81 1.98 10.29 27.82
CA SER A 81 0.91 10.63 26.87
C SER A 81 -0.50 10.28 27.40
N PRO A 82 -0.96 10.81 28.56
CA PRO A 82 -2.24 10.49 29.14
C PRO A 82 -3.46 10.72 28.23
N PRO A 83 -3.49 11.76 27.35
CA PRO A 83 -4.61 12.00 26.45
C PRO A 83 -4.65 11.02 25.27
N ALA A 84 -3.58 10.29 25.01
CA ALA A 84 -3.52 9.35 23.89
C ALA A 84 -4.57 8.24 24.01
N ARG A 85 -5.09 7.83 22.90
CA ARG A 85 -6.08 6.72 22.78
C ARG A 85 -5.72 5.90 21.55
N ALA A 86 -5.99 4.60 21.64
CA ALA A 86 -5.96 3.75 20.48
C ALA A 86 -7.06 2.70 20.52
N ARG A 87 -7.37 2.15 19.35
CA ARG A 87 -8.20 0.96 19.20
C ARG A 87 -7.42 -0.07 18.42
N MET A 88 -7.40 -1.29 18.93
CA MET A 88 -6.88 -2.46 18.24
C MET A 88 -8.06 -3.33 17.83
N LEU A 89 -8.22 -3.53 16.52
CA LEU A 89 -9.06 -4.58 15.97
C LEU A 89 -8.15 -5.79 15.79
N TRP A 90 -8.48 -6.90 16.42
CA TRP A 90 -7.64 -8.10 16.40
C TRP A 90 -8.44 -9.32 16.04
N HIS A 91 -7.96 -10.07 15.08
CA HIS A 91 -8.45 -11.39 14.71
C HIS A 91 -7.28 -12.36 14.65
N GLU A 92 -7.38 -13.51 15.33
CA GLU A 92 -6.27 -14.45 15.48
C GLU A 92 -5.64 -14.91 14.15
N LYS A 93 -6.48 -15.19 13.15
CA LYS A 93 -6.04 -15.72 11.85
C LYS A 93 -5.73 -14.63 10.81
N GLU A 94 -6.37 -13.47 10.93
CA GLU A 94 -6.28 -12.38 9.95
C GLU A 94 -5.28 -11.30 10.35
N GLY A 95 -4.86 -11.32 11.63
CA GLY A 95 -4.07 -10.23 12.21
C GLY A 95 -4.95 -9.09 12.68
N GLY A 96 -4.49 -7.84 12.56
CA GLY A 96 -5.27 -6.73 13.08
C GLY A 96 -4.90 -5.37 12.53
N LEU A 97 -5.61 -4.36 13.06
CA LEU A 97 -5.40 -2.95 12.75
C LEU A 97 -5.39 -2.15 14.05
N LEU A 98 -4.26 -1.52 14.34
CA LEU A 98 -4.17 -0.48 15.39
C LEU A 98 -4.45 0.88 14.76
N VAL A 99 -5.32 1.66 15.39
CA VAL A 99 -5.53 3.08 15.09
C VAL A 99 -5.29 3.87 16.37
N ALA A 100 -4.32 4.76 16.35
CA ALA A 100 -3.93 5.57 17.50
C ALA A 100 -4.09 7.07 17.22
N ALA A 101 -4.39 7.84 18.25
CA ALA A 101 -4.50 9.30 18.18
C ALA A 101 -4.04 9.93 19.50
N GLY A 102 -3.53 11.18 19.41
CA GLY A 102 -3.08 11.95 20.55
C GLY A 102 -1.74 11.51 21.15
N LEU A 103 -0.96 10.71 20.40
CA LEU A 103 0.42 10.40 20.74
C LEU A 103 1.33 11.61 20.42
N LEU A 104 2.33 11.83 21.22
CA LEU A 104 3.36 12.84 20.93
C LEU A 104 4.25 12.35 19.78
N PRO A 105 4.79 13.24 18.93
CA PRO A 105 5.83 12.85 17.99
C PRO A 105 7.00 12.18 18.72
N ALA A 106 7.45 11.04 18.22
CA ALA A 106 8.57 10.34 18.83
C ALA A 106 9.86 11.18 18.71
N PRO A 107 10.69 11.26 19.75
CA PRO A 107 12.00 11.92 19.67
C PRO A 107 12.89 11.31 18.57
N ALA A 108 13.90 12.05 18.12
CA ALA A 108 14.85 11.55 17.13
C ALA A 108 15.48 10.22 17.57
N GLY A 109 15.52 9.24 16.65
CA GLY A 109 16.03 7.90 16.91
C GLY A 109 15.06 6.99 17.68
N LYS A 110 13.82 7.43 17.95
CA LYS A 110 12.78 6.65 18.61
C LYS A 110 11.58 6.42 17.70
N ALA A 111 10.84 5.34 17.99
CA ALA A 111 9.57 4.99 17.37
C ALA A 111 8.67 4.31 18.39
N TYR A 112 7.41 4.20 18.09
CA TYR A 112 6.46 3.43 18.88
C TYR A 112 6.50 1.96 18.46
N GLN A 113 6.41 1.06 19.43
CA GLN A 113 6.33 -0.39 19.17
C GLN A 113 5.11 -0.96 19.86
N LEU A 114 4.29 -1.70 19.08
CA LEU A 114 3.13 -2.43 19.56
C LEU A 114 3.57 -3.82 20.03
N TRP A 115 3.02 -4.24 21.15
CA TRP A 115 3.25 -5.54 21.77
C TRP A 115 1.93 -6.26 21.99
N ALA A 116 1.94 -7.56 21.72
CA ALA A 116 0.89 -8.49 22.09
C ALA A 116 1.39 -9.39 23.23
N ILE A 117 0.60 -9.50 24.29
CA ILE A 117 0.94 -10.25 25.49
C ILE A 117 -0.17 -11.28 25.74
N ALA A 118 0.20 -12.54 25.83
CA ALA A 118 -0.70 -13.67 26.06
C ALA A 118 -0.35 -14.37 27.36
N GLY A 119 -1.19 -14.30 28.37
CA GLY A 119 -0.97 -14.90 29.68
C GLY A 119 0.34 -14.48 30.31
N THR A 120 1.17 -15.44 30.64
CA THR A 120 2.51 -15.28 31.24
C THR A 120 3.65 -15.36 30.22
N LEU A 121 3.31 -15.44 28.92
CA LEU A 121 4.32 -15.53 27.86
C LEU A 121 5.03 -14.18 27.67
N PRO A 122 6.27 -14.21 27.15
CA PRO A 122 6.95 -12.98 26.78
C PRO A 122 6.14 -12.17 25.78
N ALA A 123 6.24 -10.83 25.89
CA ALA A 123 5.61 -9.93 24.94
C ALA A 123 6.13 -10.18 23.52
N VAL A 124 5.24 -10.31 22.56
CA VAL A 124 5.56 -10.49 21.14
C VAL A 124 5.42 -9.15 20.43
N SER A 125 6.44 -8.76 19.65
CA SER A 125 6.39 -7.56 18.84
C SER A 125 5.34 -7.69 17.74
N ALA A 126 4.36 -6.79 17.73
CA ALA A 126 3.31 -6.72 16.72
C ALA A 126 3.57 -5.63 15.66
N GLY A 127 4.69 -4.92 15.77
CA GLY A 127 5.16 -3.96 14.77
C GLY A 127 5.63 -2.64 15.36
N VAL A 128 6.39 -1.90 14.56
CA VAL A 128 6.93 -0.58 14.88
C VAL A 128 6.23 0.46 14.01
N PHE A 129 5.91 1.63 14.57
CA PHE A 129 5.24 2.70 13.84
C PHE A 129 5.66 4.09 14.32
N THR A 130 5.40 5.07 13.49
CA THR A 130 5.54 6.49 13.81
C THR A 130 4.19 7.17 13.72
N VAL A 131 4.06 8.34 14.33
CA VAL A 131 2.86 9.17 14.23
C VAL A 131 3.09 10.33 13.27
N ASP A 132 2.02 10.83 12.70
CA ASP A 132 2.02 12.07 11.91
C ASP A 132 2.13 13.31 12.82
N ALA A 133 2.13 14.49 12.20
CA ALA A 133 2.19 15.77 12.91
C ALA A 133 0.98 16.02 13.84
N GLN A 134 -0.13 15.32 13.61
CA GLN A 134 -1.36 15.38 14.40
C GLN A 134 -1.35 14.36 15.55
N GLY A 135 -0.31 13.55 15.67
CA GLY A 135 -0.21 12.49 16.67
C GLY A 135 -1.07 11.26 16.35
N THR A 136 -1.37 11.05 15.06
CA THR A 136 -2.20 9.94 14.59
C THR A 136 -1.34 8.88 13.91
N ALA A 137 -1.70 7.62 14.05
CA ALA A 137 -1.09 6.51 13.35
C ALA A 137 -2.09 5.40 13.07
N SER A 138 -1.81 4.64 12.00
CA SER A 138 -2.43 3.34 11.77
C SER A 138 -1.34 2.30 11.49
N LEU A 139 -1.47 1.13 12.11
CA LEU A 139 -0.54 0.00 11.93
C LEU A 139 -1.33 -1.25 11.61
N ARG A 140 -1.08 -1.84 10.44
CA ARG A 140 -1.57 -3.18 10.12
C ARG A 140 -0.64 -4.22 10.73
N VAL A 141 -1.23 -5.12 11.50
CA VAL A 141 -0.52 -6.19 12.20
C VAL A 141 -0.82 -7.52 11.49
N PRO A 142 0.17 -8.23 10.99
CA PRO A 142 -0.04 -9.57 10.44
C PRO A 142 -0.46 -10.55 11.55
N PRO A 143 -0.99 -11.73 11.21
CA PRO A 143 -1.17 -12.80 12.18
C PRO A 143 0.13 -13.09 12.93
N LEU A 144 0.05 -13.24 14.26
CA LEU A 144 1.22 -13.48 15.09
C LEU A 144 1.39 -14.99 15.33
N PRO A 145 2.44 -15.63 14.77
CA PRO A 145 2.64 -17.06 14.94
C PRO A 145 2.76 -17.45 16.41
N GLY A 146 2.02 -18.49 16.82
CA GLY A 146 2.03 -18.98 18.19
C GLY A 146 1.28 -18.15 19.22
N VAL A 147 0.55 -17.12 18.80
CA VAL A 147 -0.30 -16.28 19.66
C VAL A 147 -1.76 -16.51 19.28
N ALA A 148 -2.40 -17.48 19.93
CA ALA A 148 -3.81 -17.79 19.68
C ALA A 148 -4.78 -16.80 20.35
N HIS A 149 -4.38 -16.24 21.49
CA HIS A 149 -5.17 -15.27 22.23
C HIS A 149 -4.25 -14.17 22.77
N VAL A 150 -4.73 -12.93 22.74
CA VAL A 150 -3.98 -11.79 23.28
C VAL A 150 -4.79 -11.20 24.43
N ASP A 151 -4.20 -11.19 25.62
CA ASP A 151 -4.84 -10.63 26.82
C ASP A 151 -4.59 -9.13 26.94
N VAL A 152 -3.43 -8.66 26.50
CA VAL A 152 -3.03 -7.27 26.63
C VAL A 152 -2.33 -6.80 25.35
N PHE A 153 -2.74 -5.65 24.86
CA PHE A 153 -1.99 -4.87 23.90
C PHE A 153 -1.34 -3.68 24.60
N ALA A 154 -0.03 -3.48 24.36
CA ALA A 154 0.73 -2.36 24.92
C ALA A 154 1.53 -1.66 23.84
N VAL A 155 1.75 -0.36 23.98
CA VAL A 155 2.66 0.41 23.12
C VAL A 155 3.72 1.07 23.99
N THR A 156 4.97 0.88 23.59
CA THR A 156 6.14 1.50 24.23
C THR A 156 6.89 2.42 23.26
N LEU A 157 7.72 3.29 23.80
CA LEU A 157 8.61 4.15 23.02
C LEU A 157 10.00 3.51 22.96
N GLU A 158 10.36 2.94 21.82
CA GLU A 158 11.55 2.13 21.60
C GLU A 158 12.53 2.81 20.61
N PRO A 159 13.74 2.30 20.40
CA PRO A 159 14.59 2.70 19.28
C PRO A 159 13.90 2.47 17.94
N VAL A 160 14.23 3.25 16.91
CA VAL A 160 13.58 3.24 15.58
C VAL A 160 13.56 1.85 14.91
N GLY A 161 14.52 0.99 15.20
CA GLY A 161 14.55 -0.39 14.67
C GLY A 161 13.67 -1.38 15.43
N GLY A 162 13.05 -0.96 16.54
CA GLY A 162 12.36 -1.85 17.46
C GLY A 162 13.29 -2.77 18.24
N LEU A 163 12.74 -3.48 19.21
CA LEU A 163 13.46 -4.43 20.06
C LEU A 163 12.73 -5.77 20.14
N PRO A 164 13.40 -6.87 20.51
CA PRO A 164 12.75 -8.17 20.71
C PRO A 164 11.92 -8.23 22.00
N ALA A 165 12.15 -7.33 22.96
CA ALA A 165 11.41 -7.22 24.22
C ALA A 165 11.20 -5.73 24.57
N PRO A 166 10.10 -5.36 25.25
CA PRO A 166 9.84 -3.98 25.64
C PRO A 166 10.89 -3.47 26.64
N SER A 167 11.41 -2.28 26.38
CA SER A 167 12.42 -1.65 27.25
C SER A 167 12.09 -0.21 27.60
N GLY A 168 11.38 0.49 26.74
CA GLY A 168 11.02 1.87 26.90
C GLY A 168 9.75 2.10 27.74
N PRO A 169 9.41 3.37 28.01
CA PRO A 169 8.19 3.68 28.75
C PRO A 169 6.94 3.24 27.98
N MET A 170 6.00 2.64 28.70
CA MET A 170 4.68 2.29 28.18
C MET A 170 3.84 3.55 28.02
N VAL A 171 3.33 3.79 26.81
CA VAL A 171 2.53 4.98 26.48
C VAL A 171 1.05 4.67 26.26
N LEU A 172 0.72 3.44 25.87
CA LEU A 172 -0.65 2.96 25.73
C LEU A 172 -0.77 1.52 26.25
N VAL A 173 -1.90 1.20 26.87
CA VAL A 173 -2.22 -0.16 27.29
C VAL A 173 -3.71 -0.41 27.22
N GLY A 174 -4.11 -1.62 26.78
CA GLY A 174 -5.48 -2.10 26.73
C GLY A 174 -5.53 -3.58 27.00
N LYS A 175 -6.58 -4.01 27.70
CA LYS A 175 -6.89 -5.43 27.96
C LYS A 175 -8.01 -5.86 27.03
N SER A 176 -7.87 -7.07 26.50
CA SER A 176 -8.89 -7.77 25.71
C SER A 176 -10.03 -8.24 26.59
#